data_32f9dd9662dd9a26c589521f8841e3cd
#
_entry.id   32f9dd9662dd9a26c589521f8841e3cd
#
_cell.length_a   1.000
_cell.length_b   1.000
_cell.length_c   1.000
_cell.angle_alpha   90.00
_cell.angle_beta   90.00
_cell.angle_gamma   90.00
#
_symmetry.space_group_name_H-M   'P 1'
#
loop_
_entity.id
_entity.type
_entity.pdbx_description
1 polymer ?
#
loop_
_entity_poly.entity_id
_entity_poly.type
_entity_poly.pdbx_seq_one_letter_code
_entity_poly.pdbx_strand_id
1 'polypeptide(L)'
;MNGIKKSYAEWVAVDWGTSNFRYWVLESDKVLKHDILPLGMQKLNRDEYEEHLIKAIGNLLDPTKLTPILICGMAGSRQGWSEAPYLSIPSKPPDLRHAMPVNSKDRRISVRILPGLRQSDPADIMRGEETQIRGILDKNKNFDGVICLPGTHTKWVRISAGEVVNFQTFMTGEMFFLLSEKSVLKHSVSKGGWVEKIFRESVNEIITDNKLLGAKLFNLRAEFIMENLSKTESRTRLSGYLIGLELAGSRPYWLGQKVLILGEDDISLAYEQ
;
A
#
# COMPACT_ATOMS: atom_id res chain seq x y z
N MET A 1 32.86 -20.28 27.94
CA MET A 1 32.18 -20.29 26.67
C MET A 1 30.83 -19.57 26.87
N ASN A 2 30.77 -18.30 26.52
CA ASN A 2 29.48 -17.56 26.55
C ASN A 2 28.64 -18.07 25.40
N GLY A 3 27.72 -18.98 25.68
CA GLY A 3 26.71 -19.39 24.70
C GLY A 3 25.88 -18.18 24.32
N ILE A 4 25.91 -17.78 23.04
CA ILE A 4 25.01 -16.78 22.50
C ILE A 4 23.59 -17.33 22.73
N LYS A 5 22.88 -16.69 23.66
CA LYS A 5 21.49 -17.07 23.97
C LYS A 5 20.67 -16.81 22.68
N LYS A 6 20.21 -17.86 22.04
CA LYS A 6 19.40 -17.75 20.81
C LYS A 6 18.12 -16.99 21.16
N SER A 7 17.91 -15.84 20.53
CA SER A 7 16.68 -15.07 20.71
C SER A 7 15.63 -15.65 19.78
N TYR A 8 14.46 -15.98 20.33
CA TYR A 8 13.32 -16.49 19.58
C TYR A 8 12.25 -15.41 19.43
N ALA A 9 11.42 -15.55 18.42
CA ALA A 9 10.27 -14.69 18.21
C ALA A 9 9.31 -14.80 19.39
N GLU A 10 8.93 -13.67 19.96
CA GLU A 10 7.79 -13.59 20.88
C GLU A 10 6.48 -13.51 20.08
N TRP A 11 6.51 -12.74 18.98
CA TRP A 11 5.44 -12.67 17.98
C TRP A 11 5.98 -12.19 16.63
N VAL A 12 5.17 -12.32 15.58
CA VAL A 12 5.52 -11.90 14.22
C VAL A 12 4.41 -11.03 13.64
N ALA A 13 4.78 -9.85 13.12
CA ALA A 13 3.91 -9.03 12.30
C ALA A 13 4.18 -9.29 10.82
N VAL A 14 3.12 -9.35 10.03
CA VAL A 14 3.19 -9.61 8.59
C VAL A 14 2.31 -8.63 7.82
N ASP A 15 2.88 -7.96 6.84
CA ASP A 15 2.15 -7.27 5.79
C ASP A 15 2.30 -8.07 4.49
N TRP A 16 1.24 -8.78 4.12
CA TRP A 16 1.23 -9.60 2.90
C TRP A 16 0.44 -8.90 1.81
N GLY A 17 1.16 -8.11 1.02
CA GLY A 17 0.58 -7.32 -0.06
C GLY A 17 0.35 -8.10 -1.35
N THR A 18 -0.04 -7.39 -2.40
CA THR A 18 -0.26 -7.94 -3.74
C THR A 18 1.05 -8.44 -4.37
N SER A 19 2.14 -7.69 -4.22
CA SER A 19 3.43 -7.97 -4.84
C SER A 19 4.50 -8.46 -3.87
N ASN A 20 4.43 -8.03 -2.61
CA ASN A 20 5.45 -8.25 -1.60
C ASN A 20 4.89 -8.90 -0.34
N PHE A 21 5.74 -9.70 0.29
CA PHE A 21 5.59 -10.24 1.63
C PHE A 21 6.62 -9.56 2.54
N ARG A 22 6.15 -8.73 3.48
CA ARG A 22 6.96 -8.04 4.49
C ARG A 22 6.71 -8.67 5.84
N TYR A 23 7.75 -8.90 6.63
CA TYR A 23 7.58 -9.44 7.97
C TYR A 23 8.57 -8.85 8.97
N TRP A 24 8.13 -8.78 10.21
CA TRP A 24 8.92 -8.35 11.37
C TRP A 24 8.80 -9.42 12.44
N VAL A 25 9.96 -9.96 12.84
CA VAL A 25 10.08 -10.90 13.98
C VAL A 25 10.42 -10.08 15.19
N LEU A 26 9.60 -10.17 16.25
CA LEU A 26 9.70 -9.28 17.39
C LEU A 26 9.90 -10.06 18.71
N GLU A 27 10.66 -9.45 19.61
CA GLU A 27 10.76 -9.77 21.03
C GLU A 27 10.32 -8.51 21.78
N SER A 28 9.12 -8.53 22.35
CA SER A 28 8.41 -7.34 22.84
C SER A 28 8.33 -6.26 21.73
N ASP A 29 8.92 -5.08 21.91
CA ASP A 29 8.96 -3.99 20.94
C ASP A 29 10.23 -4.01 20.07
N LYS A 30 11.15 -4.95 20.31
CA LYS A 30 12.41 -5.04 19.59
C LYS A 30 12.27 -5.90 18.34
N VAL A 31 12.62 -5.32 17.18
CA VAL A 31 12.71 -6.07 15.93
C VAL A 31 13.98 -6.90 15.91
N LEU A 32 13.84 -8.23 15.93
CA LEU A 32 14.94 -9.20 15.80
C LEU A 32 15.34 -9.42 14.36
N LYS A 33 14.34 -9.41 13.46
CA LYS A 33 14.51 -9.56 12.01
C LYS A 33 13.40 -8.85 11.27
N HIS A 34 13.74 -8.20 10.18
CA HIS A 34 12.81 -7.65 9.19
C HIS A 34 13.30 -8.02 7.79
N ASP A 35 12.38 -8.33 6.89
CA ASP A 35 12.74 -8.61 5.50
C ASP A 35 11.53 -8.33 4.58
N ILE A 36 11.84 -8.12 3.30
CA ILE A 36 10.87 -7.91 2.23
C ILE A 36 11.16 -8.91 1.12
N LEU A 37 10.21 -9.78 0.83
CA LEU A 37 10.34 -10.79 -0.20
C LEU A 37 9.34 -10.51 -1.34
N PRO A 38 9.72 -10.72 -2.61
CA PRO A 38 8.83 -10.52 -3.76
C PRO A 38 7.86 -11.71 -3.92
N LEU A 39 7.18 -12.07 -2.83
CA LEU A 39 6.25 -13.19 -2.67
C LEU A 39 4.85 -12.69 -2.24
N GLY A 40 4.32 -11.70 -2.98
CA GLY A 40 2.96 -11.24 -2.77
C GLY A 40 1.90 -12.22 -3.28
N MET A 41 0.64 -11.92 -2.98
CA MET A 41 -0.52 -12.76 -3.31
C MET A 41 -0.56 -13.20 -4.78
N GLN A 42 -0.12 -12.36 -5.73
CA GLN A 42 -0.13 -12.68 -7.17
C GLN A 42 0.76 -13.88 -7.55
N LYS A 43 1.68 -14.28 -6.69
CA LYS A 43 2.66 -15.33 -6.96
C LYS A 43 2.41 -16.61 -6.18
N LEU A 44 1.35 -16.65 -5.36
CA LEU A 44 1.09 -17.74 -4.42
C LEU A 44 -0.30 -18.34 -4.63
N ASN A 45 -0.36 -19.65 -4.53
CA ASN A 45 -1.60 -20.35 -4.30
C ASN A 45 -1.91 -20.37 -2.80
N ARG A 46 -3.17 -20.62 -2.46
CA ARG A 46 -3.66 -20.59 -1.07
C ARG A 46 -2.89 -21.50 -0.10
N ASP A 47 -2.44 -22.63 -0.54
CA ASP A 47 -1.75 -23.65 0.23
C ASP A 47 -0.25 -23.38 0.42
N GLU A 48 0.32 -22.40 -0.29
CA GLU A 48 1.74 -22.07 -0.24
C GLU A 48 2.10 -21.02 0.83
N TYR A 49 1.11 -20.27 1.35
CA TYR A 49 1.37 -19.19 2.31
C TYR A 49 2.11 -19.65 3.56
N GLU A 50 1.65 -20.76 4.17
CA GLU A 50 2.28 -21.27 5.40
C GLU A 50 3.71 -21.72 5.15
N GLU A 51 3.97 -22.43 4.05
CA GLU A 51 5.31 -22.88 3.68
C GLU A 51 6.28 -21.70 3.55
N HIS A 52 5.90 -20.66 2.81
CA HIS A 52 6.72 -19.47 2.65
C HIS A 52 6.92 -18.70 3.97
N LEU A 53 5.90 -18.61 4.81
CA LEU A 53 6.03 -18.03 6.14
C LEU A 53 7.04 -18.82 6.98
N ILE A 54 6.89 -20.13 7.08
CA ILE A 54 7.80 -21.00 7.87
C ILE A 54 9.22 -20.97 7.31
N LYS A 55 9.40 -20.92 5.99
CA LYS A 55 10.72 -20.76 5.36
C LYS A 55 11.40 -19.45 5.78
N ALA A 56 10.63 -18.38 5.95
CA ALA A 56 11.15 -17.07 6.32
C ALA A 56 11.52 -16.96 7.82
N ILE A 57 10.71 -17.54 8.71
CA ILE A 57 10.80 -17.32 10.17
C ILE A 57 11.08 -18.56 11.00
N GLY A 58 10.99 -19.76 10.42
CA GLY A 58 10.96 -21.04 11.16
C GLY A 58 12.17 -21.31 12.05
N ASN A 59 13.35 -20.78 11.71
CA ASN A 59 14.57 -20.86 12.51
C ASN A 59 14.58 -19.90 13.72
N LEU A 60 13.64 -18.97 13.79
CA LEU A 60 13.45 -18.01 14.88
C LEU A 60 12.27 -18.37 15.78
N LEU A 61 11.53 -19.43 15.46
CA LEU A 61 10.45 -19.95 16.31
C LEU A 61 11.01 -20.80 17.45
N ASP A 62 10.49 -20.59 18.65
CA ASP A 62 10.78 -21.45 19.80
C ASP A 62 10.08 -22.82 19.57
N PRO A 63 10.81 -23.96 19.61
CA PRO A 63 10.20 -25.27 19.37
C PRO A 63 9.21 -25.69 20.46
N THR A 64 9.23 -25.02 21.61
CA THR A 64 8.42 -25.38 22.79
C THR A 64 7.25 -24.44 23.06
N LYS A 65 7.15 -23.32 22.30
CA LYS A 65 6.15 -22.28 22.50
C LYS A 65 5.33 -22.03 21.25
N LEU A 66 4.09 -21.60 21.48
CA LEU A 66 3.21 -21.12 20.41
C LEU A 66 3.51 -19.64 20.15
N THR A 67 3.98 -19.32 18.93
CA THR A 67 4.30 -17.96 18.51
C THR A 67 3.10 -17.35 17.79
N PRO A 68 2.52 -16.23 18.28
CA PRO A 68 1.47 -15.50 17.59
C PRO A 68 1.98 -14.86 16.29
N ILE A 69 1.22 -15.02 15.21
CA ILE A 69 1.46 -14.36 13.92
C ILE A 69 0.25 -13.51 13.59
N LEU A 70 0.47 -12.19 13.44
CA LEU A 70 -0.58 -11.26 13.03
C LEU A 70 -0.32 -10.79 11.62
N ILE A 71 -1.28 -11.02 10.73
CA ILE A 71 -1.17 -10.72 9.31
C ILE A 71 -2.18 -9.64 8.92
N CYS A 72 -1.74 -8.64 8.15
CA CYS A 72 -2.60 -7.72 7.41
C CYS A 72 -2.38 -7.86 5.90
N GLY A 73 -3.22 -7.21 5.11
CA GLY A 73 -3.08 -7.17 3.65
C GLY A 73 -3.76 -8.32 2.92
N MET A 74 -3.28 -8.59 1.71
CA MET A 74 -3.96 -9.43 0.73
C MET A 74 -4.04 -10.91 1.06
N ALA A 75 -3.27 -11.39 2.05
CA ALA A 75 -3.46 -12.75 2.57
C ALA A 75 -4.90 -12.99 3.12
N GLY A 76 -5.58 -11.91 3.54
CA GLY A 76 -6.98 -11.92 3.97
C GLY A 76 -8.00 -11.72 2.86
N SER A 77 -7.61 -11.62 1.61
CA SER A 77 -8.53 -11.50 0.49
C SER A 77 -9.18 -12.84 0.14
N ARG A 78 -10.22 -12.80 -0.68
CA ARG A 78 -10.91 -14.00 -1.16
C ARG A 78 -9.97 -14.97 -1.89
N GLN A 79 -8.95 -14.46 -2.58
CA GLN A 79 -7.93 -15.24 -3.28
C GLN A 79 -6.68 -15.51 -2.43
N GLY A 80 -6.60 -14.92 -1.22
CA GLY A 80 -5.46 -15.08 -0.33
C GLY A 80 -5.46 -16.38 0.48
N TRP A 81 -4.70 -16.39 1.56
CA TRP A 81 -4.55 -17.55 2.43
C TRP A 81 -5.89 -17.98 3.08
N SER A 82 -6.56 -17.03 3.75
CA SER A 82 -7.87 -17.24 4.34
C SER A 82 -8.67 -15.96 4.33
N GLU A 83 -9.90 -16.01 3.81
CA GLU A 83 -10.72 -14.82 3.69
C GLU A 83 -11.05 -14.23 5.07
N ALA A 84 -10.62 -13.00 5.31
CA ALA A 84 -11.03 -12.20 6.44
C ALA A 84 -12.12 -11.20 6.00
N PRO A 85 -13.16 -10.96 6.82
CA PRO A 85 -14.26 -10.07 6.46
C PRO A 85 -13.78 -8.61 6.34
N TYR A 86 -14.68 -7.74 5.89
CA TYR A 86 -14.49 -6.30 5.94
C TYR A 86 -15.35 -5.70 7.05
N LEU A 87 -14.80 -4.78 7.83
CA LEU A 87 -15.59 -3.95 8.73
C LEU A 87 -16.18 -2.78 7.94
N SER A 88 -17.45 -2.47 8.18
CA SER A 88 -18.10 -1.31 7.57
C SER A 88 -17.69 -0.04 8.29
N ILE A 89 -17.39 1.03 7.53
CA ILE A 89 -17.19 2.36 8.09
C ILE A 89 -18.55 3.06 8.31
N PRO A 90 -18.67 4.08 9.22
CA PRO A 90 -17.62 4.58 10.11
C PRO A 90 -17.19 3.56 11.16
N SER A 91 -15.88 3.41 11.36
CA SER A 91 -15.33 2.55 12.41
C SER A 91 -13.88 2.89 12.71
N LYS A 92 -13.41 2.49 13.90
CA LYS A 92 -11.98 2.50 14.19
C LYS A 92 -11.27 1.45 13.32
N PRO A 93 -10.01 1.70 12.93
CA PRO A 93 -9.21 0.68 12.28
C PRO A 93 -9.20 -0.62 13.10
N PRO A 94 -9.25 -1.80 12.45
CA PRO A 94 -9.32 -3.09 13.13
C PRO A 94 -8.14 -3.32 14.08
N ASP A 95 -8.37 -4.13 15.11
CA ASP A 95 -7.38 -4.60 16.07
C ASP A 95 -7.46 -6.12 16.25
N LEU A 96 -6.68 -6.65 17.19
CA LEU A 96 -6.61 -8.09 17.48
C LEU A 96 -7.98 -8.76 17.78
N ARG A 97 -8.95 -8.01 18.30
CA ARG A 97 -10.31 -8.53 18.60
C ARG A 97 -11.07 -8.86 17.33
N HIS A 98 -10.73 -8.21 16.22
CA HIS A 98 -11.35 -8.42 14.93
C HIS A 98 -10.60 -9.46 14.07
N ALA A 99 -9.38 -9.84 14.50
CA ALA A 99 -8.52 -10.72 13.73
C ALA A 99 -9.08 -12.16 13.68
N MET A 100 -9.21 -12.69 12.47
CA MET A 100 -9.74 -14.03 12.20
C MET A 100 -8.65 -15.09 12.33
N PRO A 101 -8.88 -16.18 13.07
CA PRO A 101 -7.94 -17.29 13.15
C PRO A 101 -7.83 -18.01 11.81
N VAL A 102 -6.63 -18.49 11.51
CA VAL A 102 -6.32 -19.30 10.34
C VAL A 102 -5.77 -20.64 10.82
N ASN A 103 -6.30 -21.74 10.28
CA ASN A 103 -5.76 -23.05 10.56
C ASN A 103 -4.36 -23.19 9.96
N SER A 104 -3.38 -23.51 10.81
CA SER A 104 -1.99 -23.78 10.44
C SER A 104 -1.63 -25.24 10.71
N LYS A 105 -0.74 -25.80 9.90
CA LYS A 105 -0.20 -27.17 10.07
C LYS A 105 0.94 -27.20 11.09
N ASP A 106 1.75 -26.13 11.12
CA ASP A 106 2.87 -26.00 12.06
C ASP A 106 2.34 -25.65 13.46
N ARG A 107 2.59 -26.54 14.43
CA ARG A 107 2.11 -26.41 15.81
C ARG A 107 2.80 -25.31 16.62
N ARG A 108 3.86 -24.70 16.08
CA ARG A 108 4.60 -23.63 16.73
C ARG A 108 4.01 -22.25 16.47
N ILE A 109 3.02 -22.11 15.57
CA ILE A 109 2.43 -20.83 15.22
C ILE A 109 0.93 -20.77 15.45
N SER A 110 0.45 -19.58 15.82
CA SER A 110 -0.97 -19.23 15.86
C SER A 110 -1.23 -18.05 14.97
N VAL A 111 -1.81 -18.31 13.80
CA VAL A 111 -2.00 -17.29 12.75
C VAL A 111 -3.35 -16.61 12.89
N ARG A 112 -3.35 -15.28 12.82
CA ARG A 112 -4.56 -14.46 12.71
C ARG A 112 -4.41 -13.42 11.61
N ILE A 113 -5.49 -13.15 10.87
CA ILE A 113 -5.53 -12.17 9.78
C ILE A 113 -6.50 -11.05 10.16
N LEU A 114 -6.03 -9.81 10.07
CA LEU A 114 -6.85 -8.62 10.27
C LEU A 114 -7.85 -8.43 9.11
N PRO A 115 -9.09 -8.00 9.39
CA PRO A 115 -10.05 -7.63 8.36
C PRO A 115 -9.65 -6.32 7.68
N GLY A 116 -10.12 -6.12 6.45
CA GLY A 116 -10.07 -4.84 5.78
C GLY A 116 -11.20 -3.90 6.22
N LEU A 117 -11.29 -2.72 5.58
CA LEU A 117 -12.41 -1.79 5.71
C LEU A 117 -13.19 -1.71 4.40
N ARG A 118 -14.51 -1.51 4.52
CA ARG A 118 -15.40 -1.28 3.38
C ARG A 118 -16.30 -0.08 3.58
N GLN A 119 -16.59 0.59 2.48
CA GLN A 119 -17.58 1.64 2.33
C GLN A 119 -18.64 1.19 1.34
N SER A 120 -19.91 1.51 1.58
CA SER A 120 -21.00 1.09 0.71
C SER A 120 -21.38 2.16 -0.32
N ASP A 121 -21.24 3.44 0.01
CA ASP A 121 -21.60 4.55 -0.85
C ASP A 121 -20.60 5.72 -0.72
N PRO A 122 -19.85 6.02 -1.79
CA PRO A 122 -19.62 5.15 -2.94
C PRO A 122 -18.95 3.83 -2.52
N ALA A 123 -19.17 2.75 -3.27
CA ALA A 123 -18.59 1.45 -2.96
C ALA A 123 -17.07 1.50 -3.06
N ASP A 124 -16.38 1.19 -1.97
CA ASP A 124 -14.91 1.16 -1.91
C ASP A 124 -14.41 0.20 -0.84
N ILE A 125 -13.18 -0.29 -0.98
CA ILE A 125 -12.54 -1.22 -0.04
C ILE A 125 -11.05 -0.91 0.13
N MET A 126 -10.52 -1.19 1.33
CA MET A 126 -9.07 -1.24 1.58
C MET A 126 -8.70 -2.49 2.37
N ARG A 127 -7.47 -2.97 2.15
CA ARG A 127 -6.95 -4.13 2.87
C ARG A 127 -5.43 -4.04 2.97
N GLY A 128 -4.97 -3.80 4.21
CA GLY A 128 -3.58 -3.53 4.56
C GLY A 128 -3.40 -2.10 5.05
N GLU A 129 -3.96 -1.13 4.34
CA GLU A 129 -3.84 0.30 4.67
C GLU A 129 -4.51 0.66 6.01
N GLU A 130 -5.57 -0.06 6.41
CA GLU A 130 -6.21 0.11 7.72
C GLU A 130 -5.26 -0.14 8.90
N THR A 131 -4.29 -1.04 8.71
CA THR A 131 -3.26 -1.32 9.72
C THR A 131 -2.24 -0.18 9.81
N GLN A 132 -1.88 0.42 8.68
CA GLN A 132 -1.01 1.59 8.63
C GLN A 132 -1.70 2.80 9.28
N ILE A 133 -2.98 3.02 8.97
CA ILE A 133 -3.82 4.06 9.60
C ILE A 133 -3.86 3.85 11.11
N ARG A 134 -4.04 2.61 11.59
CA ARG A 134 -4.01 2.29 13.01
C ARG A 134 -2.71 2.73 13.67
N GLY A 135 -1.56 2.41 13.05
CA GLY A 135 -0.25 2.81 13.55
C GLY A 135 -0.08 4.33 13.68
N ILE A 136 -0.65 5.11 12.74
CA ILE A 136 -0.65 6.57 12.81
C ILE A 136 -1.51 7.05 13.98
N LEU A 137 -2.73 6.54 14.11
CA LEU A 137 -3.68 6.97 15.14
C LEU A 137 -3.23 6.60 16.56
N ASP A 138 -2.53 5.48 16.73
CA ASP A 138 -1.95 5.09 18.02
C ASP A 138 -0.86 6.07 18.47
N LYS A 139 -0.09 6.64 17.53
CA LYS A 139 0.91 7.70 17.79
C LYS A 139 0.31 9.10 17.88
N ASN A 140 -0.81 9.34 17.22
CA ASN A 140 -1.47 10.64 17.09
C ASN A 140 -2.95 10.53 17.48
N LYS A 141 -3.23 10.26 18.76
CA LYS A 141 -4.58 9.92 19.26
C LYS A 141 -5.66 11.00 18.98
N ASN A 142 -5.25 12.25 18.80
CA ASN A 142 -6.15 13.37 18.52
C ASN A 142 -6.09 13.81 17.04
N PHE A 143 -5.61 12.94 16.14
CA PHE A 143 -5.58 13.27 14.73
C PHE A 143 -7.00 13.35 14.18
N ASP A 144 -7.33 14.50 13.61
CA ASP A 144 -8.54 14.77 12.83
C ASP A 144 -8.10 15.42 11.51
N GLY A 145 -8.55 14.88 10.38
CA GLY A 145 -8.08 15.30 9.07
C GLY A 145 -8.08 14.18 8.04
N VAL A 146 -7.16 14.23 7.11
CA VAL A 146 -7.04 13.27 6.00
C VAL A 146 -5.69 12.57 6.02
N ILE A 147 -5.69 11.27 5.77
CA ILE A 147 -4.47 10.49 5.52
C ILE A 147 -4.49 10.10 4.03
N CYS A 148 -3.45 10.51 3.30
CA CYS A 148 -3.18 10.04 1.95
C CYS A 148 -2.15 8.91 2.01
N LEU A 149 -2.47 7.76 1.41
CA LEU A 149 -1.58 6.60 1.31
C LEU A 149 -1.32 6.33 -0.19
N PRO A 150 -0.31 7.02 -0.78
CA PRO A 150 0.08 6.79 -2.16
C PRO A 150 0.57 5.35 -2.38
N GLY A 151 0.20 4.77 -3.53
CA GLY A 151 0.60 3.40 -3.86
C GLY A 151 0.05 2.93 -5.20
N THR A 152 0.04 1.62 -5.42
CA THR A 152 -0.62 1.02 -6.60
C THR A 152 -2.07 1.50 -6.70
N HIS A 153 -2.76 1.52 -5.56
CA HIS A 153 -4.11 2.07 -5.38
C HIS A 153 -4.05 3.10 -4.25
N THR A 154 -3.87 4.36 -4.58
CA THR A 154 -3.80 5.46 -3.60
C THR A 154 -5.10 5.56 -2.81
N LYS A 155 -5.01 5.70 -1.50
CA LYS A 155 -6.16 5.91 -0.60
C LYS A 155 -6.15 7.33 -0.03
N TRP A 156 -7.26 8.02 -0.16
CA TRP A 156 -7.55 9.27 0.54
C TRP A 156 -8.57 8.98 1.63
N VAL A 157 -8.16 9.07 2.89
CA VAL A 157 -8.93 8.57 4.03
C VAL A 157 -9.21 9.70 5.01
N ARG A 158 -10.48 9.99 5.24
CA ARG A 158 -10.91 10.97 6.24
C ARG A 158 -11.01 10.31 7.61
N ILE A 159 -10.35 10.93 8.57
CA ILE A 159 -10.34 10.51 9.97
C ILE A 159 -11.08 11.57 10.80
N SER A 160 -11.99 11.13 11.65
CA SER A 160 -12.60 11.96 12.68
C SER A 160 -12.86 11.14 13.94
N ALA A 161 -12.63 11.72 15.11
CA ALA A 161 -12.78 11.06 16.42
C ALA A 161 -12.07 9.69 16.52
N GLY A 162 -10.94 9.52 15.80
CA GLY A 162 -10.19 8.27 15.76
C GLY A 162 -10.82 7.16 14.91
N GLU A 163 -11.82 7.49 14.10
CA GLU A 163 -12.51 6.58 13.18
C GLU A 163 -12.22 6.93 11.73
N VAL A 164 -12.19 5.91 10.86
CA VAL A 164 -12.29 6.08 9.42
C VAL A 164 -13.75 6.35 9.10
N VAL A 165 -14.04 7.56 8.63
CA VAL A 165 -15.45 7.97 8.38
C VAL A 165 -15.81 7.93 6.90
N ASN A 166 -14.80 8.08 6.02
CA ASN A 166 -14.99 8.05 4.58
C ASN A 166 -13.61 7.83 3.91
N PHE A 167 -13.58 7.20 2.74
CA PHE A 167 -12.37 7.12 1.94
C PHE A 167 -12.67 6.97 0.46
N GLN A 168 -11.68 7.25 -0.37
CA GLN A 168 -11.73 7.07 -1.81
C GLN A 168 -10.42 6.52 -2.33
N THR A 169 -10.52 5.51 -3.21
CA THR A 169 -9.38 4.86 -3.85
C THR A 169 -9.20 5.37 -5.27
N PHE A 170 -7.93 5.61 -5.65
CA PHE A 170 -7.53 5.95 -7.01
C PHE A 170 -6.50 4.93 -7.51
N MET A 171 -6.68 4.47 -8.75
CA MET A 171 -5.79 3.47 -9.37
C MET A 171 -4.53 4.10 -9.99
N THR A 172 -4.01 5.17 -9.41
CA THR A 172 -2.96 6.01 -10.01
C THR A 172 -1.69 5.25 -10.29
N GLY A 173 -1.18 4.47 -9.33
CA GLY A 173 0.02 3.66 -9.53
C GLY A 173 -0.19 2.52 -10.51
N GLU A 174 -1.35 1.85 -10.49
CA GLU A 174 -1.68 0.80 -11.45
C GLU A 174 -1.83 1.36 -12.86
N MET A 175 -2.53 2.49 -13.04
CA MET A 175 -2.62 3.16 -14.35
C MET A 175 -1.24 3.56 -14.86
N PHE A 176 -0.37 4.10 -13.99
CA PHE A 176 1.00 4.41 -14.40
C PHE A 176 1.74 3.17 -14.90
N PHE A 177 1.68 2.06 -14.16
CA PHE A 177 2.29 0.79 -14.58
C PHE A 177 1.73 0.29 -15.91
N LEU A 178 0.40 0.24 -16.05
CA LEU A 178 -0.24 -0.23 -17.28
C LEU A 178 0.11 0.64 -18.48
N LEU A 179 0.13 1.95 -18.33
CA LEU A 179 0.45 2.86 -19.41
C LEU A 179 1.95 2.81 -19.77
N SER A 180 2.84 2.79 -18.79
CA SER A 180 4.28 2.78 -19.02
C SER A 180 4.82 1.42 -19.52
N GLU A 181 4.20 0.29 -19.14
CA GLU A 181 4.74 -1.04 -19.42
C GLU A 181 3.89 -1.86 -20.41
N LYS A 182 2.58 -1.60 -20.50
CA LYS A 182 1.65 -2.43 -21.26
C LYS A 182 0.99 -1.72 -22.45
N SER A 183 1.15 -0.38 -22.55
CA SER A 183 0.60 0.41 -23.66
C SER A 183 1.65 0.75 -24.71
N VAL A 184 1.24 1.51 -25.74
CA VAL A 184 2.17 2.08 -26.74
C VAL A 184 3.19 3.03 -26.14
N LEU A 185 2.94 3.59 -24.95
CA LEU A 185 3.84 4.50 -24.26
C LEU A 185 5.11 3.82 -23.73
N LYS A 186 5.13 2.49 -23.60
CA LYS A 186 6.31 1.72 -23.17
C LYS A 186 7.59 2.03 -23.98
N HIS A 187 7.43 2.48 -25.21
CA HIS A 187 8.57 2.82 -26.07
C HIS A 187 9.08 4.25 -25.85
N SER A 188 8.26 5.10 -25.24
CA SER A 188 8.51 6.54 -25.02
C SER A 188 8.83 6.90 -23.57
N VAL A 189 8.55 6.01 -22.62
CA VAL A 189 8.70 6.25 -21.17
C VAL A 189 9.96 5.53 -20.67
N SER A 190 10.77 6.20 -19.84
CA SER A 190 11.94 5.60 -19.20
C SER A 190 11.54 4.75 -17.98
N LYS A 191 12.45 3.84 -17.55
CA LYS A 191 12.28 3.08 -16.30
C LYS A 191 12.56 3.91 -15.04
N GLY A 192 13.24 5.05 -15.17
CA GLY A 192 13.60 5.94 -14.06
C GLY A 192 13.89 7.35 -14.56
N GLY A 193 14.25 8.21 -13.62
CA GLY A 193 14.51 9.62 -13.87
C GLY A 193 13.29 10.51 -13.57
N TRP A 194 13.57 11.76 -13.24
CA TRP A 194 12.59 12.73 -12.75
C TRP A 194 13.01 14.15 -13.10
N VAL A 195 12.09 15.00 -13.52
CA VAL A 195 12.30 16.43 -13.77
C VAL A 195 11.20 17.21 -13.05
N GLU A 196 11.51 17.73 -11.88
CA GLU A 196 10.56 18.37 -10.97
C GLU A 196 9.70 19.46 -11.62
N LYS A 197 10.33 20.38 -12.38
CA LYS A 197 9.61 21.44 -13.08
C LYS A 197 8.53 20.90 -14.01
N ILE A 198 8.88 19.91 -14.82
CA ILE A 198 7.96 19.27 -15.77
C ILE A 198 6.83 18.56 -15.03
N PHE A 199 7.13 17.92 -13.90
CA PHE A 199 6.12 17.27 -13.07
C PHE A 199 5.08 18.27 -12.58
N ARG A 200 5.50 19.36 -11.95
CA ARG A 200 4.61 20.42 -11.42
C ARG A 200 3.76 21.05 -12.53
N GLU A 201 4.35 21.34 -13.68
CA GLU A 201 3.62 21.85 -14.84
C GLU A 201 2.54 20.87 -15.30
N SER A 202 2.87 19.58 -15.41
CA SER A 202 1.95 18.53 -15.83
C SER A 202 0.81 18.28 -14.83
N VAL A 203 1.10 18.32 -13.53
CA VAL A 203 0.08 18.23 -12.46
C VAL A 203 -0.88 19.42 -12.58
N ASN A 204 -0.37 20.65 -12.65
CA ASN A 204 -1.18 21.86 -12.73
C ASN A 204 -2.05 21.89 -13.99
N GLU A 205 -1.52 21.41 -15.11
CA GLU A 205 -2.25 21.33 -16.37
C GLU A 205 -3.52 20.46 -16.23
N ILE A 206 -3.40 19.29 -15.62
CA ILE A 206 -4.52 18.34 -15.44
C ILE A 206 -5.45 18.75 -14.30
N ILE A 207 -4.95 19.31 -13.20
CA ILE A 207 -5.83 19.86 -12.15
C ILE A 207 -6.72 20.96 -12.71
N THR A 208 -6.21 21.78 -13.65
CA THR A 208 -6.94 22.88 -14.26
C THR A 208 -7.96 22.39 -15.29
N ASP A 209 -7.57 21.48 -16.18
CA ASP A 209 -8.45 20.87 -17.18
C ASP A 209 -8.09 19.39 -17.42
N ASN A 210 -8.87 18.50 -16.83
CA ASN A 210 -8.68 17.03 -16.94
C ASN A 210 -9.38 16.41 -18.16
N LYS A 211 -10.21 17.16 -18.90
CA LYS A 211 -11.06 16.63 -19.99
C LYS A 211 -10.23 16.07 -21.15
N LEU A 212 -9.04 16.64 -21.38
CA LEU A 212 -8.18 16.25 -22.48
C LEU A 212 -7.12 15.20 -22.12
N LEU A 213 -7.19 14.59 -20.92
CA LEU A 213 -6.18 13.63 -20.46
C LEU A 213 -5.91 12.53 -21.50
N GLY A 214 -6.96 11.94 -22.08
CA GLY A 214 -6.80 10.87 -23.08
C GLY A 214 -5.98 11.30 -24.30
N ALA A 215 -6.19 12.53 -24.81
CA ALA A 215 -5.41 13.09 -25.90
C ALA A 215 -3.96 13.36 -25.46
N LYS A 216 -3.75 13.98 -24.30
CA LYS A 216 -2.41 14.27 -23.74
C LYS A 216 -1.57 13.02 -23.53
N LEU A 217 -2.17 11.91 -23.14
CA LEU A 217 -1.45 10.64 -23.04
C LEU A 217 -0.91 10.19 -24.41
N PHE A 218 -1.66 10.35 -25.50
CA PHE A 218 -1.16 10.03 -26.84
C PHE A 218 -0.12 11.06 -27.34
N ASN A 219 -0.26 12.32 -26.96
CA ASN A 219 0.72 13.36 -27.32
C ASN A 219 2.12 13.02 -26.81
N LEU A 220 2.28 12.36 -25.64
CA LEU A 220 3.60 11.89 -25.17
C LEU A 220 4.28 11.00 -26.23
N ARG A 221 3.52 10.15 -26.91
CA ARG A 221 4.04 9.30 -27.98
C ARG A 221 4.37 10.09 -29.24
N ALA A 222 3.51 11.04 -29.63
CA ALA A 222 3.69 11.86 -30.80
C ALA A 222 4.91 12.79 -30.66
N GLU A 223 5.03 13.50 -29.55
CA GLU A 223 6.14 14.39 -29.27
C GLU A 223 7.48 13.64 -29.15
N PHE A 224 7.47 12.42 -28.57
CA PHE A 224 8.66 11.58 -28.56
C PHE A 224 9.17 11.24 -29.97
N ILE A 225 8.26 11.02 -30.92
CA ILE A 225 8.60 10.67 -32.31
C ILE A 225 8.99 11.91 -33.14
N MET A 226 8.27 13.02 -32.94
CA MET A 226 8.34 14.17 -33.81
C MET A 226 9.23 15.30 -33.26
N GLU A 227 9.31 15.45 -31.95
CA GLU A 227 9.89 16.63 -31.28
C GLU A 227 11.06 16.28 -30.37
N ASN A 228 11.54 15.03 -30.39
CA ASN A 228 12.63 14.53 -29.57
C ASN A 228 12.38 14.67 -28.04
N LEU A 229 11.13 14.59 -27.59
CA LEU A 229 10.82 14.52 -26.17
C LEU A 229 11.59 13.35 -25.53
N SER A 230 12.36 13.59 -24.50
CA SER A 230 13.14 12.53 -23.87
C SER A 230 12.24 11.53 -23.12
N LYS A 231 12.72 10.29 -22.98
CA LYS A 231 11.98 9.25 -22.23
C LYS A 231 11.75 9.63 -20.75
N THR A 232 12.70 10.37 -20.16
CA THR A 232 12.60 10.86 -18.78
C THR A 232 11.53 11.92 -18.65
N GLU A 233 11.46 12.87 -19.59
CA GLU A 233 10.41 13.89 -19.62
C GLU A 233 9.03 13.26 -19.84
N SER A 234 8.92 12.30 -20.78
CA SER A 234 7.69 11.55 -21.01
C SER A 234 7.22 10.81 -19.75
N ARG A 235 8.14 10.17 -19.01
CA ARG A 235 7.86 9.52 -17.73
C ARG A 235 7.32 10.53 -16.71
N THR A 236 8.02 11.65 -16.59
CA THR A 236 7.67 12.70 -15.64
C THR A 236 6.30 13.31 -15.93
N ARG A 237 6.00 13.60 -17.22
CA ARG A 237 4.68 14.10 -17.63
C ARG A 237 3.58 13.06 -17.37
N LEU A 238 3.81 11.79 -17.72
CA LEU A 238 2.85 10.72 -17.44
C LEU A 238 2.50 10.65 -15.95
N SER A 239 3.50 10.71 -15.08
CA SER A 239 3.30 10.73 -13.62
C SER A 239 2.51 11.97 -13.20
N GLY A 240 2.90 13.15 -13.69
CA GLY A 240 2.22 14.41 -13.39
C GLY A 240 0.76 14.43 -13.85
N TYR A 241 0.46 13.89 -15.03
CA TYR A 241 -0.91 13.80 -15.54
C TYR A 241 -1.80 12.89 -14.68
N LEU A 242 -1.28 11.73 -14.25
CA LEU A 242 -2.07 10.79 -13.44
C LEU A 242 -2.28 11.29 -12.02
N ILE A 243 -1.23 11.87 -11.39
CA ILE A 243 -1.36 12.48 -10.06
C ILE A 243 -2.24 13.73 -10.14
N GLY A 244 -2.12 14.56 -11.17
CA GLY A 244 -3.00 15.70 -11.40
C GLY A 244 -4.48 15.30 -11.51
N LEU A 245 -4.78 14.20 -12.21
CA LEU A 245 -6.13 13.64 -12.30
C LEU A 245 -6.65 13.20 -10.93
N GLU A 246 -5.82 12.49 -10.17
CA GLU A 246 -6.14 12.06 -8.81
C GLU A 246 -6.41 13.26 -7.90
N LEU A 247 -5.53 14.26 -7.90
CA LEU A 247 -5.68 15.48 -7.10
C LEU A 247 -6.93 16.29 -7.47
N ALA A 248 -7.28 16.34 -8.75
CA ALA A 248 -8.53 16.96 -9.18
C ALA A 248 -9.76 16.22 -8.63
N GLY A 249 -9.74 14.87 -8.66
CA GLY A 249 -10.82 14.02 -8.14
C GLY A 249 -10.88 13.96 -6.61
N SER A 250 -9.73 14.01 -5.95
CA SER A 250 -9.62 13.98 -4.48
C SER A 250 -9.71 15.36 -3.81
N ARG A 251 -10.03 16.42 -4.57
CA ARG A 251 -10.08 17.81 -4.06
C ARG A 251 -10.84 17.98 -2.75
N PRO A 252 -11.99 17.33 -2.49
CA PRO A 252 -12.69 17.41 -1.21
C PRO A 252 -11.90 16.86 -0.02
N TYR A 253 -10.89 16.03 -0.26
CA TYR A 253 -10.06 15.46 0.79
C TYR A 253 -8.89 16.35 1.20
N TRP A 254 -8.31 17.13 0.28
CA TRP A 254 -7.10 17.90 0.60
C TRP A 254 -7.33 19.42 0.68
N LEU A 255 -8.29 19.97 -0.08
CA LEU A 255 -8.48 21.42 -0.09
C LEU A 255 -8.95 21.94 1.28
N GLY A 256 -8.10 22.74 1.92
CA GLY A 256 -8.38 23.31 3.25
C GLY A 256 -8.38 22.29 4.39
N GLN A 257 -7.86 21.09 4.17
CA GLN A 257 -7.78 20.03 5.18
C GLN A 257 -6.34 19.86 5.70
N LYS A 258 -6.23 19.34 6.92
CA LYS A 258 -4.95 18.82 7.40
C LYS A 258 -4.72 17.46 6.76
N VAL A 259 -3.69 17.36 5.90
CA VAL A 259 -3.34 16.11 5.22
C VAL A 259 -2.04 15.56 5.79
N LEU A 260 -2.01 14.26 6.07
CA LEU A 260 -0.82 13.50 6.38
C LEU A 260 -0.58 12.52 5.22
N ILE A 261 0.61 12.55 4.64
CA ILE A 261 1.00 11.63 3.57
C ILE A 261 1.81 10.48 4.18
N LEU A 262 1.45 9.26 3.87
CA LEU A 262 2.13 8.05 4.32
C LEU A 262 2.44 7.14 3.13
N GLY A 263 3.70 7.08 2.75
CA GLY A 263 4.16 6.26 1.62
C GLY A 263 5.67 6.09 1.63
N GLU A 264 6.18 5.38 0.63
CA GLU A 264 7.62 5.31 0.37
C GLU A 264 8.12 6.69 -0.08
N ASP A 265 9.36 7.05 0.29
CA ASP A 265 9.89 8.41 0.15
C ASP A 265 9.74 9.02 -1.24
N ASP A 266 10.07 8.27 -2.31
CA ASP A 266 10.01 8.78 -3.68
C ASP A 266 8.58 9.15 -4.14
N ILE A 267 7.58 8.38 -3.72
CA ILE A 267 6.17 8.63 -4.08
C ILE A 267 5.60 9.75 -3.21
N SER A 268 5.90 9.73 -1.92
CA SER A 268 5.42 10.75 -0.96
C SER A 268 5.89 12.14 -1.36
N LEU A 269 7.17 12.29 -1.77
CA LEU A 269 7.73 13.55 -2.26
C LEU A 269 6.96 14.12 -3.47
N ALA A 270 6.44 13.27 -4.34
CA ALA A 270 5.65 13.73 -5.48
C ALA A 270 4.30 14.35 -5.07
N TYR A 271 3.74 13.94 -3.93
CA TYR A 271 2.50 14.50 -3.39
C TYR A 271 2.71 15.75 -2.52
N GLU A 272 3.93 15.96 -2.01
CA GLU A 272 4.29 17.14 -1.22
C GLU A 272 4.60 18.36 -2.08
N GLN A 273 4.92 18.19 -3.35
CA GLN A 273 5.27 19.24 -4.32
C GLN A 273 4.06 20.00 -4.85
#